data_7fb96c778b41e622782a5d7a6bac3ce5
#
_entry.id   7fb96c778b41e622782a5d7a6bac3ce5
#
_cell.length_a   1.000
_cell.length_b   1.000
_cell.length_c   1.000
_cell.angle_alpha   90.00
_cell.angle_beta   90.00
_cell.angle_gamma   90.00
#
_symmetry.space_group_name_H-M   'P 1'
#
loop_
_entity.id
_entity.type
_entity.pdbx_description
1 polymer ?
#
loop_
_entity_poly.entity_id
_entity_poly.type
_entity_poly.pdbx_seq_one_letter_code
_entity_poly.pdbx_strand_id
1 'polypeptide(L)'
;MTASFPRRALSWASRXXXXAATGAGSRAIVVAGVASLVAGAMSMAAGEYVSVSSQADTESADLAREKAELAENPTQEHAELTAIYIKRGLDEGLASEVATQLMAHDALAAHGRDELGLSDTLAA
;
A
#
# COMPACT_ATOMS: atom_id res chain seq x y z
N MET A 1 23.43 59.75 -14.31
CA MET A 1 22.05 59.34 -14.04
C MET A 1 22.04 58.28 -12.95
N THR A 2 21.86 58.68 -11.71
CA THR A 2 21.79 57.77 -10.55
C THR A 2 20.33 57.48 -10.29
N ALA A 3 19.92 56.27 -10.54
CA ALA A 3 18.56 55.82 -10.29
C ALA A 3 18.35 55.68 -8.76
N SER A 4 17.57 56.57 -8.20
CA SER A 4 17.15 56.47 -6.81
C SER A 4 16.09 55.38 -6.69
N PHE A 5 16.46 54.25 -6.21
CA PHE A 5 15.49 53.20 -5.83
C PHE A 5 14.62 53.72 -4.67
N PRO A 6 13.30 53.58 -4.79
CA PRO A 6 12.42 54.09 -3.73
C PRO A 6 12.58 53.22 -2.48
N ARG A 7 12.98 53.84 -1.39
CA ARG A 7 13.16 53.23 -0.06
C ARG A 7 11.84 52.73 0.57
N ARG A 8 10.72 52.85 -0.16
CA ARG A 8 9.41 52.47 0.37
C ARG A 8 9.11 50.95 0.29
N ALA A 9 9.91 50.21 -0.52
CA ALA A 9 9.67 48.78 -0.70
C ALA A 9 10.08 47.92 0.49
N LEU A 10 10.91 48.43 1.37
CA LEU A 10 11.42 47.69 2.53
C LEU A 10 10.55 47.80 3.79
N SER A 11 9.61 48.76 3.80
CA SER A 11 8.84 49.00 5.02
C SER A 11 7.69 48.03 5.27
N TRP A 12 7.17 47.41 4.24
CA TRP A 12 6.12 46.40 4.43
C TRP A 12 6.69 45.06 4.91
N ALA A 13 7.88 44.71 4.45
CA ALA A 13 8.56 43.50 4.89
C ALA A 13 8.89 43.54 6.39
N SER A 14 9.29 44.71 6.91
CA SER A 14 9.55 44.85 8.35
C SER A 14 8.27 44.84 9.18
N ARG A 15 7.18 45.26 8.61
CA ARG A 15 5.87 45.21 9.28
C ARG A 15 5.31 43.78 9.37
N UNK A 16 5.67 43.25 8.57
CA UNK A 16 5.26 41.88 8.57
C UNK A 16 5.96 41.14 9.62
N UNK A 17 6.91 41.52 9.70
CA UNK A 17 7.66 40.93 10.67
C UNK A 17 7.25 41.34 12.04
N UNK A 18 6.94 42.28 11.95
CA UNK A 18 6.48 42.86 13.13
C UNK A 18 5.15 42.29 13.53
N UNK A 19 4.60 42.00 12.62
CA UNK A 19 3.33 41.47 12.88
C UNK A 19 3.43 40.11 13.46
N ALA A 20 4.34 39.40 13.05
CA ALA A 20 4.59 38.06 13.57
C ALA A 20 5.06 38.06 15.04
N ALA A 21 5.63 39.13 15.45
CA ALA A 21 6.13 39.28 16.84
C ALA A 21 5.04 39.69 17.85
N THR A 22 3.84 39.99 17.37
CA THR A 22 2.70 40.28 18.25
C THR A 22 1.96 39.00 18.63
N GLY A 23 1.26 38.97 19.73
CA GLY A 23 0.47 37.84 20.20
C GLY A 23 -0.54 37.33 19.17
N ALA A 24 -1.07 38.24 18.33
CA ALA A 24 -1.99 37.90 17.25
C ALA A 24 -1.28 37.10 16.15
N GLY A 25 -0.05 37.49 15.81
CA GLY A 25 0.76 36.76 14.82
C GLY A 25 1.13 35.37 15.28
N SER A 26 1.50 35.21 16.55
CA SER A 26 1.84 33.91 17.14
C SER A 26 0.65 32.96 17.13
N ARG A 27 -0.52 33.48 17.46
CA ARG A 27 -1.76 32.70 17.45
C ARG A 27 -2.10 32.20 16.04
N ALA A 28 -1.96 33.04 15.05
CA ALA A 28 -2.19 32.69 13.65
C ALA A 28 -1.23 31.59 13.16
N ILE A 29 0.03 31.67 13.59
CA ILE A 29 1.07 30.68 13.25
C ILE A 29 0.72 29.31 13.87
N VAL A 30 0.32 29.32 15.14
CA VAL A 30 -0.06 28.07 15.84
C VAL A 30 -1.29 27.45 15.17
N VAL A 31 -2.31 28.24 14.85
CA VAL A 31 -3.52 27.75 14.19
C VAL A 31 -3.18 27.16 12.82
N ALA A 32 -2.37 27.84 12.04
CA ALA A 32 -1.94 27.37 10.73
C ALA A 32 -1.12 26.07 10.84
N GLY A 33 -0.26 25.98 11.84
CA GLY A 33 0.53 24.77 12.11
C GLY A 33 -0.33 23.58 12.47
N VAL A 34 -1.29 23.76 13.36
CA VAL A 34 -2.23 22.71 13.77
C VAL A 34 -3.09 22.28 12.57
N ALA A 35 -3.60 23.25 11.80
CA ALA A 35 -4.40 22.95 10.61
C ALA A 35 -3.62 22.12 9.60
N SER A 36 -2.33 22.45 9.40
CA SER A 36 -1.44 21.72 8.48
C SER A 36 -1.20 20.29 8.95
N LEU A 37 -0.99 20.10 10.26
CA LEU A 37 -0.80 18.76 10.84
C LEU A 37 -2.05 17.90 10.67
N VAL A 38 -3.22 18.46 10.93
CA VAL A 38 -4.50 17.76 10.78
C VAL A 38 -4.72 17.39 9.31
N ALA A 39 -4.51 18.32 8.39
CA ALA A 39 -4.66 18.08 6.95
C ALA A 39 -3.69 16.99 6.47
N GLY A 40 -2.45 17.03 6.93
CA GLY A 40 -1.44 16.02 6.61
C GLY A 40 -1.82 14.64 7.11
N ALA A 41 -2.29 14.56 8.35
CA ALA A 41 -2.72 13.30 8.97
C ALA A 41 -3.93 12.71 8.22
N MET A 42 -4.89 13.54 7.85
CA MET A 42 -6.07 13.12 7.08
C MET A 42 -5.69 12.64 5.69
N SER A 43 -4.75 13.31 5.03
CA SER A 43 -4.24 12.93 3.71
C SER A 43 -3.56 11.56 3.76
N MET A 44 -2.72 11.31 4.77
CA MET A 44 -2.03 10.03 4.97
C MET A 44 -3.04 8.91 5.23
N ALA A 45 -4.04 9.15 6.08
CA ALA A 45 -5.08 8.19 6.41
C ALA A 45 -5.90 7.82 5.16
N ALA A 46 -6.27 8.81 4.34
CA ALA A 46 -7.00 8.58 3.10
C ALA A 46 -6.17 7.78 2.10
N GLY A 47 -4.88 8.10 1.95
CA GLY A 47 -3.95 7.39 1.08
C GLY A 47 -3.78 5.94 1.50
N GLU A 48 -3.64 5.69 2.80
CA GLU A 48 -3.53 4.34 3.37
C GLU A 48 -4.81 3.54 3.10
N TYR A 49 -5.97 4.13 3.31
CA TYR A 49 -7.25 3.48 3.06
C TYR A 49 -7.40 3.06 1.60
N VAL A 50 -7.07 3.96 0.66
CA VAL A 50 -7.16 3.68 -0.78
C VAL A 50 -6.20 2.54 -1.15
N SER A 51 -4.97 2.58 -0.63
CA SER A 51 -3.94 1.56 -0.91
C SER A 51 -4.39 0.17 -0.43
N VAL A 52 -4.85 0.07 0.81
CA VAL A 52 -5.31 -1.21 1.40
C VAL A 52 -6.54 -1.73 0.66
N SER A 53 -7.48 -0.85 0.34
CA SER A 53 -8.72 -1.22 -0.37
C SER A 53 -8.41 -1.74 -1.78
N SER A 54 -7.52 -1.06 -2.50
CA SER A 54 -7.09 -1.46 -3.84
C SER A 54 -6.39 -2.82 -3.82
N GLN A 55 -5.55 -3.06 -2.83
CA GLN A 55 -4.83 -4.33 -2.65
C GLN A 55 -5.83 -5.47 -2.38
N ALA A 56 -6.81 -5.26 -1.52
CA ALA A 56 -7.85 -6.25 -1.20
C ALA A 56 -8.68 -6.60 -2.44
N ASP A 57 -9.00 -5.61 -3.28
CA ASP A 57 -9.75 -5.83 -4.52
C ASP A 57 -8.94 -6.69 -5.50
N THR A 58 -7.64 -6.43 -5.62
CA THR A 58 -6.73 -7.19 -6.48
C THR A 58 -6.62 -8.64 -5.99
N GLU A 59 -6.40 -8.84 -4.69
CA GLU A 59 -6.28 -10.17 -4.09
C GLU A 59 -7.57 -10.98 -4.29
N SER A 60 -8.72 -10.34 -4.13
CA SER A 60 -10.03 -10.97 -4.33
C SER A 60 -10.21 -11.41 -5.79
N ALA A 61 -9.81 -10.57 -6.75
CA ALA A 61 -9.87 -10.89 -8.18
C ALA A 61 -8.93 -12.05 -8.54
N ASP A 62 -7.73 -12.05 -7.97
CA ASP A 62 -6.75 -13.13 -8.18
C ASP A 62 -7.27 -14.46 -7.63
N LEU A 63 -7.87 -14.46 -6.45
CA LEU A 63 -8.47 -15.68 -5.87
C LEU A 63 -9.64 -16.19 -6.69
N ALA A 64 -10.47 -15.30 -7.24
CA ALA A 64 -11.59 -15.69 -8.10
C ALA A 64 -11.09 -16.34 -9.39
N ARG A 65 -10.03 -15.81 -9.97
CA ARG A 65 -9.38 -16.38 -11.16
C ARG A 65 -8.79 -17.76 -10.83
N GLU A 66 -8.05 -17.87 -9.74
CA GLU A 66 -7.43 -19.11 -9.26
C GLU A 66 -8.48 -20.21 -9.07
N LYS A 67 -9.60 -19.86 -8.46
CA LYS A 67 -10.72 -20.78 -8.24
C LYS A 67 -11.26 -21.33 -9.57
N ALA A 68 -11.36 -20.47 -10.59
CA ALA A 68 -11.81 -20.89 -11.92
C ALA A 68 -10.78 -21.81 -12.59
N GLU A 69 -9.50 -21.48 -12.48
CA GLU A 69 -8.41 -22.28 -13.06
C GLU A 69 -8.33 -23.67 -12.42
N LEU A 70 -8.47 -23.74 -11.09
CA LEU A 70 -8.53 -25.02 -10.36
C LEU A 70 -9.70 -25.89 -10.80
N ALA A 71 -10.83 -25.28 -11.13
CA ALA A 71 -12.01 -26.01 -11.62
C ALA A 71 -11.83 -26.49 -13.06
N GLU A 72 -11.19 -25.68 -13.91
CA GLU A 72 -11.03 -25.97 -15.34
C GLU A 72 -9.86 -26.90 -15.64
N ASN A 73 -8.72 -26.70 -14.98
CA ASN A 73 -7.47 -27.38 -15.30
C ASN A 73 -6.72 -27.89 -14.05
N PRO A 74 -7.34 -28.77 -13.24
CA PRO A 74 -6.70 -29.21 -11.97
C PRO A 74 -5.35 -29.91 -12.17
N THR A 75 -5.13 -30.57 -13.31
CA THR A 75 -3.85 -31.22 -13.62
C THR A 75 -2.74 -30.20 -13.81
N GLN A 76 -3.04 -29.10 -14.51
CA GLN A 76 -2.08 -28.02 -14.73
C GLN A 76 -1.75 -27.34 -13.39
N GLU A 77 -2.78 -27.08 -12.60
CA GLU A 77 -2.62 -26.43 -11.30
C GLU A 77 -1.77 -27.30 -10.35
N HIS A 78 -1.94 -28.62 -10.39
CA HIS A 78 -1.09 -29.57 -9.65
C HIS A 78 0.37 -29.44 -10.10
N ALA A 79 0.61 -29.35 -11.42
CA ALA A 79 1.96 -29.23 -11.96
C ALA A 79 2.61 -27.89 -11.56
N GLU A 80 1.84 -26.81 -11.51
CA GLU A 80 2.33 -25.50 -11.10
C GLU A 80 2.73 -25.49 -9.62
N LEU A 81 1.89 -26.05 -8.76
CA LEU A 81 2.19 -26.16 -7.33
C LEU A 81 3.41 -27.06 -7.11
N THR A 82 3.51 -28.17 -7.85
CA THR A 82 4.68 -29.06 -7.80
C THR A 82 5.96 -28.29 -8.17
N ALA A 83 5.92 -27.49 -9.24
CA ALA A 83 7.06 -26.68 -9.69
C ALA A 83 7.50 -25.68 -8.61
N ILE A 84 6.57 -25.08 -7.88
CA ILE A 84 6.85 -24.17 -6.78
C ILE A 84 7.67 -24.88 -5.69
N TYR A 85 7.27 -26.10 -5.32
CA TYR A 85 7.96 -26.87 -4.27
C TYR A 85 9.32 -27.39 -4.73
N ILE A 86 9.49 -27.73 -6.01
CA ILE A 86 10.80 -28.06 -6.60
C ILE A 86 11.73 -26.83 -6.46
N LYS A 87 11.24 -25.66 -6.79
CA LYS A 87 11.99 -24.40 -6.67
C LYS A 87 12.41 -24.12 -5.23
N ARG A 88 11.61 -24.55 -4.26
CA ARG A 88 11.89 -24.39 -2.82
C ARG A 88 12.86 -25.45 -2.29
N GLY A 89 13.26 -26.43 -3.11
CA GLY A 89 14.30 -27.38 -2.78
C GLY A 89 13.88 -28.82 -2.61
N LEU A 90 12.62 -29.15 -2.87
CA LEU A 90 12.15 -30.53 -2.81
C LEU A 90 12.50 -31.27 -4.11
N ASP A 91 12.73 -32.60 -4.03
CA ASP A 91 12.86 -33.40 -5.23
C ASP A 91 11.49 -33.56 -5.91
N GLU A 92 11.49 -33.92 -7.18
CA GLU A 92 10.27 -33.97 -8.00
C GLU A 92 9.19 -34.90 -7.41
N GLY A 93 9.59 -36.07 -6.92
CA GLY A 93 8.66 -37.03 -6.33
C GLY A 93 8.00 -36.52 -5.07
N LEU A 94 8.80 -35.96 -4.18
CA LEU A 94 8.30 -35.38 -2.92
C LEU A 94 7.46 -34.13 -3.18
N ALA A 95 7.88 -33.27 -4.10
CA ALA A 95 7.13 -32.05 -4.46
C ALA A 95 5.74 -32.41 -5.01
N SER A 96 5.66 -33.42 -5.87
CA SER A 96 4.40 -33.90 -6.42
C SER A 96 3.48 -34.45 -5.33
N GLU A 97 4.04 -35.23 -4.40
CA GLU A 97 3.27 -35.78 -3.27
C GLU A 97 2.75 -34.66 -2.35
N VAL A 98 3.58 -33.68 -2.05
CA VAL A 98 3.18 -32.52 -1.23
C VAL A 98 2.05 -31.76 -1.92
N ALA A 99 2.18 -31.49 -3.22
CA ALA A 99 1.14 -30.82 -4.01
C ALA A 99 -0.19 -31.59 -3.97
N THR A 100 -0.12 -32.92 -4.13
CA THR A 100 -1.30 -33.80 -4.08
C THR A 100 -2.02 -33.67 -2.74
N GLN A 101 -1.27 -33.75 -1.64
CA GLN A 101 -1.85 -33.69 -0.30
C GLN A 101 -2.42 -32.32 0.04
N LEU A 102 -1.72 -31.25 -0.36
CA LEU A 102 -2.20 -29.87 -0.12
C LEU A 102 -3.47 -29.58 -0.92
N MET A 103 -3.51 -30.00 -2.18
CA MET A 103 -4.68 -29.80 -3.04
C MET A 103 -5.88 -30.64 -2.55
N ALA A 104 -5.64 -31.82 -2.01
CA ALA A 104 -6.69 -32.65 -1.44
C ALA A 104 -7.27 -32.02 -0.17
N HIS A 105 -6.45 -31.28 0.58
CA HIS A 105 -6.88 -30.61 1.81
C HIS A 105 -7.63 -29.31 1.49
N ASP A 106 -7.01 -28.39 0.75
CA ASP A 106 -7.60 -27.12 0.32
C ASP A 106 -6.78 -26.55 -0.83
N ALA A 107 -7.20 -26.84 -2.05
CA ALA A 107 -6.48 -26.43 -3.26
C ALA A 107 -6.35 -24.91 -3.39
N LEU A 108 -7.44 -24.19 -3.13
CA LEU A 108 -7.46 -22.72 -3.25
C LEU A 108 -6.53 -22.06 -2.23
N ALA A 109 -6.55 -22.55 -1.00
CA ALA A 109 -5.65 -22.01 0.05
C ALA A 109 -4.18 -22.30 -0.27
N ALA A 110 -3.89 -23.50 -0.82
CA ALA A 110 -2.51 -23.88 -1.19
C ALA A 110 -1.97 -22.95 -2.29
N HIS A 111 -2.74 -22.73 -3.36
CA HIS A 111 -2.35 -21.86 -4.47
C HIS A 111 -2.31 -20.39 -4.03
N GLY A 112 -3.30 -19.94 -3.30
CA GLY A 112 -3.35 -18.57 -2.77
C GLY A 112 -2.12 -18.23 -1.95
N ARG A 113 -1.69 -19.14 -1.09
CA ARG A 113 -0.52 -18.94 -0.23
C ARG A 113 0.79 -19.07 -1.02
N ASP A 114 0.96 -20.14 -1.77
CA ASP A 114 2.26 -20.49 -2.35
C ASP A 114 2.50 -19.85 -3.73
N GLU A 115 1.47 -19.59 -4.50
CA GLU A 115 1.59 -18.96 -5.81
C GLU A 115 1.36 -17.45 -5.74
N LEU A 116 0.26 -17.03 -5.13
CA LEU A 116 -0.12 -15.61 -5.08
C LEU A 116 0.50 -14.88 -3.88
N GLY A 117 1.07 -15.59 -2.92
CA GLY A 117 1.70 -15.01 -1.74
C GLY A 117 0.72 -14.36 -0.76
N LEU A 118 -0.53 -14.80 -0.76
CA LEU A 118 -1.56 -14.24 0.09
C LEU A 118 -1.40 -14.72 1.54
N SER A 119 -1.66 -13.83 2.48
CA SER A 119 -1.56 -14.16 3.90
C SER A 119 -2.80 -14.92 4.39
N ASP A 120 -2.61 -15.72 5.43
CA ASP A 120 -3.67 -16.54 6.02
C ASP A 120 -4.88 -15.73 6.51
N THR A 121 -4.69 -14.43 6.72
CA THR A 121 -5.76 -13.55 7.20
C THR A 121 -6.90 -13.35 6.20
N LEU A 122 -6.67 -13.66 4.92
CA LEU A 122 -7.69 -13.51 3.87
C LEU A 122 -8.42 -14.81 3.56
N ALA A 123 -7.97 -15.93 4.11
CA ALA A 123 -8.57 -17.25 3.90
C ALA A 123 -9.68 -17.59 4.91
N ALA A 124 -9.95 -16.67 5.86
CA ALA A 124 -11.00 -16.80 6.86
C ALA A 124 -12.22 -15.95 6.49
#